data_d3219e162d23c0842dc42fd1a371ee59
#
_entry.id   d3219e162d23c0842dc42fd1a371ee59
#
_cell.length_a   1.000
_cell.length_b   1.000
_cell.length_c   1.000
_cell.angle_alpha   90.00
_cell.angle_beta   90.00
_cell.angle_gamma   90.00
#
_symmetry.space_group_name_H-M   'P 1'
#
loop_
_entity.id
_entity.type
_entity.pdbx_description
1 polymer ?
#
loop_
_entity_poly.entity_id
_entity_poly.type
_entity_poly.pdbx_seq_one_letter_code
_entity_poly.pdbx_strand_id
1 'polypeptide(L)' 'MQDLGDAPEIHPSKIRVGDVIGATRPTHMRYTVKMISGPQTSPRRWTFFGSDADGRQQNDTFGEDDLVRRYAKAS' A
#
# COMPACT_ATOMS: atom_id res chain seq x y z
N MET A 1 -12.30 14.92 16.59
CA MET A 1 -12.52 14.97 15.35
C MET A 1 -11.58 14.25 14.52
N GLN A 2 -12.07 13.57 13.64
CA GLN A 2 -11.28 12.72 12.90
C GLN A 2 -10.60 13.42 11.79
N ASP A 3 -9.37 13.12 11.60
CA ASP A 3 -8.64 13.73 10.58
C ASP A 3 -8.69 12.91 9.38
N LEU A 4 -9.32 13.35 8.39
CA LEU A 4 -9.60 12.55 7.23
C LEU A 4 -8.41 12.19 6.44
N GLY A 5 -7.37 12.92 6.56
CA GLY A 5 -6.19 12.66 5.78
C GLY A 5 -5.18 11.76 6.44
N ASP A 6 -5.50 11.36 7.67
CA ASP A 6 -4.47 10.71 8.46
C ASP A 6 -4.60 9.22 8.46
N ALA A 7 -4.37 8.62 7.34
CA ALA A 7 -4.27 7.17 7.30
C ALA A 7 -3.02 6.73 8.02
N PRO A 8 -3.07 5.63 8.74
CA PRO A 8 -1.86 5.15 9.42
C PRO A 8 -0.81 4.72 8.42
N GLU A 9 0.43 4.94 8.78
CA GLU A 9 1.56 4.44 8.02
C GLU A 9 2.06 3.21 8.72
N ILE A 10 2.12 2.12 8.00
CA ILE A 10 2.51 0.84 8.59
C ILE A 10 3.59 0.20 7.76
N HIS A 11 4.27 -0.75 8.36
CA HIS A 11 5.34 -1.46 7.69
C HIS A 11 4.77 -2.29 6.53
N PRO A 12 5.48 -2.39 5.39
CA PRO A 12 4.95 -3.15 4.26
C PRO A 12 4.59 -4.60 4.58
N SER A 13 5.26 -5.21 5.54
CA SER A 13 4.98 -6.60 5.88
C SER A 13 3.61 -6.79 6.47
N LYS A 14 2.95 -5.72 6.87
CA LYS A 14 1.63 -5.82 7.48
C LYS A 14 0.48 -5.58 6.51
N ILE A 15 0.79 -5.28 5.28
CA ILE A 15 -0.23 -5.08 4.25
C ILE A 15 -0.75 -6.44 3.78
N ARG A 16 -2.05 -6.52 3.57
CA ARG A 16 -2.68 -7.75 3.12
C ARG A 16 -3.52 -7.50 1.89
N VAL A 17 -3.78 -8.55 1.14
CA VAL A 17 -4.67 -8.45 -0.01
C VAL A 17 -6.03 -7.98 0.48
N GLY A 18 -6.59 -7.00 -0.20
CA GLY A 18 -7.85 -6.37 0.19
C GLY A 18 -7.68 -5.05 0.90
N ASP A 19 -6.47 -4.76 1.40
CA ASP A 19 -6.23 -3.46 2.00
C ASP A 19 -6.22 -2.39 0.91
N VAL A 20 -6.63 -1.18 1.27
CA VAL A 20 -6.54 -0.03 0.37
C VAL A 20 -5.34 0.77 0.82
N ILE A 21 -4.38 0.91 -0.05
CA ILE A 21 -3.14 1.58 0.28
C ILE A 21 -2.83 2.70 -0.69
N GLY A 22 -1.82 3.48 -0.34
CA GLY A 22 -1.29 4.49 -1.22
C GLY A 22 0.15 4.76 -0.83
N ALA A 23 0.90 5.32 -1.78
CA ALA A 23 2.24 5.75 -1.47
C ALA A 23 2.16 7.01 -0.64
N THR A 24 3.28 7.45 -0.14
CA THR A 24 3.30 8.65 0.69
C THR A 24 3.39 9.92 -0.13
N ARG A 25 3.47 9.80 -1.44
CA ARG A 25 3.56 10.98 -2.30
C ARG A 25 2.21 11.69 -2.39
N PRO A 26 2.23 13.00 -2.46
CA PRO A 26 0.97 13.76 -2.42
C PRO A 26 0.03 13.52 -3.59
N THR A 27 0.56 13.17 -4.74
CA THR A 27 -0.29 12.96 -5.91
C THR A 27 -0.72 11.53 -6.07
N HIS A 28 -0.44 10.72 -5.10
CA HIS A 28 -0.68 9.30 -5.23
C HIS A 28 -2.15 8.96 -5.14
N MET A 29 -2.57 8.02 -5.95
CA MET A 29 -3.93 7.53 -5.90
C MET A 29 -3.99 6.27 -5.06
N ARG A 30 -5.10 6.11 -4.36
CA ARG A 30 -5.33 4.93 -3.55
C ARG A 30 -5.76 3.76 -4.42
N TYR A 31 -5.38 2.57 -4.04
CA TYR A 31 -5.84 1.39 -4.75
C TYR A 31 -5.97 0.20 -3.79
N THR A 32 -6.75 -0.78 -4.20
CA THR A 32 -6.96 -1.98 -3.40
C THR A 32 -5.92 -3.01 -3.82
N VAL A 33 -5.23 -3.57 -2.84
CA VAL A 33 -4.20 -4.57 -3.10
C VAL A 33 -4.84 -5.87 -3.54
N LYS A 34 -4.41 -6.37 -4.67
CA LYS A 34 -4.91 -7.64 -5.20
C LYS A 34 -3.86 -8.74 -5.14
N MET A 35 -2.60 -8.36 -5.16
CA MET A 35 -1.53 -9.33 -5.11
C MET A 35 -0.32 -8.72 -4.44
N ILE A 36 0.41 -9.52 -3.70
CA ILE A 36 1.62 -9.09 -3.02
C ILE A 36 2.76 -9.99 -3.46
N SER A 37 3.84 -9.38 -3.91
CA SER A 37 5.03 -10.10 -4.26
C SER A 37 6.11 -9.77 -3.24
N GLY A 38 6.66 -10.79 -2.62
CA GLY A 38 7.71 -10.59 -1.64
C GLY A 38 7.37 -11.17 -0.29
N PRO A 39 8.21 -10.99 0.68
CA PRO A 39 9.40 -10.12 0.61
C PRO A 39 10.48 -10.69 -0.27
N GLN A 40 11.07 -9.85 -1.09
CA GLN A 40 12.28 -10.19 -1.82
C GLN A 40 13.45 -9.77 -0.95
N THR A 41 14.57 -10.42 -1.15
CA THR A 41 15.71 -10.13 -0.30
C THR A 41 16.79 -9.40 -1.04
N SER A 42 17.70 -8.84 -0.31
CA SER A 42 18.90 -8.19 -0.81
C SER A 42 18.67 -6.99 -1.68
N PRO A 43 18.00 -5.98 -1.21
CA PRO A 43 17.39 -5.78 0.11
C PRO A 43 15.96 -6.30 0.19
N ARG A 44 15.46 -6.38 1.39
CA ARG A 44 14.08 -6.80 1.58
C ARG A 44 13.14 -5.74 1.05
N ARG A 45 12.19 -6.21 0.25
CA ARG A 45 11.19 -5.30 -0.29
C ARG A 45 9.94 -6.06 -0.69
N TRP A 46 8.86 -5.33 -0.76
CA TRP A 46 7.54 -5.87 -1.10
C TRP A 46 6.98 -5.08 -2.26
N THR A 47 6.37 -5.76 -3.22
CA THR A 47 5.69 -5.11 -4.32
C THR A 47 4.20 -5.43 -4.24
N PHE A 48 3.39 -4.39 -4.28
CA PHE A 48 1.95 -4.53 -4.21
C PHE A 48 1.34 -4.18 -5.55
N PHE A 49 0.39 -5.01 -5.99
CA PHE A 49 -0.32 -4.79 -7.24
C PHE A 49 -1.80 -4.67 -6.94
N GLY A 50 -2.48 -3.77 -7.59
CA GLY A 50 -3.90 -3.62 -7.34
C GLY A 50 -4.58 -2.76 -8.39
N SER A 51 -5.81 -2.37 -8.09
CA SER A 51 -6.62 -1.55 -8.97
C SER A 51 -7.18 -0.38 -8.22
N ASP A 52 -7.18 0.78 -8.85
CA ASP A 52 -7.79 1.97 -8.25
C ASP A 52 -9.27 2.02 -8.58
N ALA A 53 -9.93 3.11 -8.15
CA ALA A 53 -11.36 3.25 -8.32
C ALA A 53 -11.77 3.33 -9.78
N ASP A 54 -10.86 3.73 -10.65
CA ASP A 54 -11.14 3.81 -12.07
C ASP A 54 -10.83 2.52 -12.81
N GLY A 55 -10.43 1.50 -12.09
CA GLY A 55 -10.07 0.23 -12.70
C GLY A 55 -8.69 0.17 -13.27
N ARG A 56 -7.87 1.19 -13.05
CA ARG A 56 -6.51 1.19 -13.55
C ARG A 56 -5.61 0.38 -12.64
N GLN A 57 -4.65 -0.27 -13.24
CA GLN A 57 -3.73 -1.08 -12.48
C GLN A 57 -2.66 -0.21 -11.87
N GLN A 58 -2.39 -0.46 -10.60
CA GLN A 58 -1.38 0.28 -9.86
C GLN A 58 -0.41 -0.71 -9.24
N ASN A 59 0.84 -0.28 -9.08
CA ASN A 59 1.79 -1.09 -8.34
C ASN A 59 2.82 -0.18 -7.69
N ASP A 60 3.35 -0.64 -6.58
CA ASP A 60 4.39 0.08 -5.85
C ASP A 60 5.31 -0.90 -5.16
N THR A 61 6.55 -0.52 -5.02
CA THR A 61 7.53 -1.31 -4.30
C THR A 61 8.01 -0.53 -3.09
N PHE A 62 8.02 -1.17 -1.94
CA PHE A 62 8.46 -0.57 -0.69
C PHE A 62 9.55 -1.40 -0.06
N GLY A 63 10.57 -0.74 0.45
CA GLY A 63 11.64 -1.41 1.16
C GLY A 63 11.36 -1.58 2.63
N GLU A 64 12.29 -2.19 3.31
CA GLU A 64 12.12 -2.49 4.72
C GLU A 64 12.02 -1.24 5.58
N ASP A 65 12.62 -0.15 5.13
CA ASP A 65 12.58 1.10 5.87
C ASP A 65 11.47 2.02 5.44
N ASP A 66 10.65 1.60 4.50
CA ASP A 66 9.56 2.43 4.01
C ASP A 66 8.29 2.15 4.79
N LEU A 67 7.39 3.12 4.77
CA LEU A 67 6.08 2.95 5.36
C LEU A 67 5.02 3.10 4.27
N VAL A 68 3.92 2.38 4.44
CA VAL A 68 2.81 2.40 3.49
C VAL A 68 1.61 2.98 4.19
N ARG A 69 0.92 3.90 3.54
CA ARG A 69 -0.33 4.41 4.10
C ARG A 69 -1.44 3.43 3.79
N ARG A 70 -2.14 3.02 4.82
CA ARG A 70 -3.28 2.11 4.66
C ARG A 70 -4.55 2.88 4.96
N TYR A 71 -5.35 3.10 3.91
CA TYR A 71 -6.58 3.87 4.04
C TYR A 71 -7.75 3.04 4.48
N ALA A 72 -7.72 1.75 4.20
CA ALA A 72 -8.75 0.83 4.67
C ALA A 72 -8.13 -0.54 4.84
N LYS A 73 -8.61 -1.26 5.84
CA LYS A 73 -8.10 -2.57 6.17
C LYS A 73 -9.02 -3.61 5.58
N ALA A 74 -8.47 -4.70 5.11
CA ALA A 74 -9.27 -5.80 4.59
C ALA A 74 -10.16 -6.37 5.69
N SER A 75 -11.33 -6.79 5.31
CA SER A 75 -12.27 -7.36 6.26
C SER A 75 -11.92 -8.78 6.64
#